data_2deb88a6cd76ea986a187f76ab2385e1
#
_entry.id   2deb88a6cd76ea986a187f76ab2385e1
#
_cell.length_a   1.000
_cell.length_b   1.000
_cell.length_c   1.000
_cell.angle_alpha   90.00
_cell.angle_beta   90.00
_cell.angle_gamma   90.00
#
_symmetry.space_group_name_H-M   'P 1'
#
loop_
_entity.id
_entity.type
_entity.pdbx_description
1 polymer ?
#
loop_
_entity_poly.entity_id
_entity_poly.type
_entity_poly.pdbx_seq_one_letter_code
_entity_poly.pdbx_strand_id
1 'polypeptide(L)'
;SSSAASDVYKRQTVSKALNNQSDISEETRKRICQIASDMGYYPNSAARALKTNRSYNIGVLLKDKAQSGLTHEYFSAVLEGVKVEAESCGYDITFINTHNESMTYFEHCRYRNFDGVVVACADFDDPEVKELVDSRIPCVTIDYVFNNCTSVVSDNIRGMRDLVLYAYKMGHRRIAYIHGEDGSEVTKERLASFYRTLDELDVDVPDEYIKSSEYLNAVLAEKYTYELLDCKNPPTCIFYPDDLSYSGGVNAVRSKDMRIPDDLSMIGYDGIKLSQMLSPKLTTLKQGTGEIGKLAAKELIDCINNPKTAIVKRLVVGGELIEGETVRRI
;
A
#
# COMPACT_ATOMS: atom_id res chain seq x y z
N SER A 1 22.73 55.82 -24.08
CA SER A 1 22.77 55.66 -22.62
C SER A 1 21.38 55.71 -21.95
N SER A 2 20.34 55.16 -22.57
CA SER A 2 18.99 55.20 -21.93
C SER A 2 18.33 53.82 -21.82
N SER A 3 19.05 52.74 -21.96
CA SER A 3 18.43 51.40 -22.01
C SER A 3 18.53 50.54 -20.77
N ALA A 4 19.35 50.94 -19.80
CA ALA A 4 19.55 50.10 -18.60
C ALA A 4 18.46 50.26 -17.54
N ALA A 5 17.63 51.31 -17.60
CA ALA A 5 16.56 51.52 -16.60
C ALA A 5 15.23 50.83 -16.94
N SER A 6 15.06 50.30 -18.14
CA SER A 6 13.81 49.68 -18.60
C SER A 6 13.66 48.20 -18.24
N ASP A 7 14.73 47.57 -17.80
CA ASP A 7 14.76 46.10 -17.61
C ASP A 7 14.56 45.64 -16.12
N VAL A 8 14.25 46.58 -15.22
CA VAL A 8 13.95 46.24 -13.85
C VAL A 8 12.46 45.88 -13.69
N TYR A 9 12.15 44.61 -13.80
CA TYR A 9 10.80 44.14 -13.54
C TYR A 9 10.46 44.28 -12.04
N LYS A 10 9.24 44.76 -11.75
CA LYS A 10 8.74 44.77 -10.36
C LYS A 10 8.70 43.33 -9.85
N ARG A 11 8.97 43.15 -8.53
CA ARG A 11 8.90 41.84 -7.85
C ARG A 11 7.64 41.04 -8.19
N GLN A 12 6.52 41.74 -8.33
CA GLN A 12 5.23 41.11 -8.71
C GLN A 12 5.27 40.51 -10.11
N THR A 13 5.87 41.20 -11.10
CA THR A 13 5.95 40.70 -12.49
C THR A 13 6.83 39.46 -12.58
N VAL A 14 7.97 39.46 -11.85
CA VAL A 14 8.84 38.28 -11.77
C VAL A 14 8.11 37.11 -11.12
N SER A 15 7.46 37.34 -9.98
CA SER A 15 6.67 36.30 -9.30
C SER A 15 5.57 35.73 -10.17
N LYS A 16 4.85 36.58 -10.94
CA LYS A 16 3.79 36.16 -11.85
C LYS A 16 4.33 35.34 -13.02
N ALA A 17 5.46 35.75 -13.61
CA ALA A 17 6.11 35.02 -14.70
C ALA A 17 6.58 33.64 -14.27
N LEU A 18 7.26 33.54 -13.13
CA LEU A 18 7.79 32.28 -12.59
C LEU A 18 6.68 31.32 -12.11
N ASN A 19 5.49 31.84 -11.76
CA ASN A 19 4.33 31.05 -11.38
C ASN A 19 3.31 30.83 -12.52
N ASN A 20 3.71 31.09 -13.78
CA ASN A 20 2.90 30.83 -14.98
C ASN A 20 1.52 31.48 -14.98
N GLN A 21 1.38 32.70 -14.40
CA GLN A 21 0.09 33.42 -14.39
C GLN A 21 -0.25 33.96 -15.77
N SER A 22 -1.55 33.94 -16.10
CA SER A 22 -2.06 34.28 -17.45
C SER A 22 -2.06 35.78 -17.78
N ASP A 23 -1.85 36.66 -16.81
CA ASP A 23 -1.87 38.11 -16.96
C ASP A 23 -0.50 38.72 -17.38
N ILE A 24 0.44 37.86 -17.79
CA ILE A 24 1.74 38.26 -18.35
C ILE A 24 1.87 37.70 -19.76
N SER A 25 2.36 38.55 -20.71
CA SER A 25 2.60 38.08 -22.06
C SER A 25 3.64 36.94 -22.11
N GLU A 26 3.45 36.04 -23.06
CA GLU A 26 4.31 34.85 -23.19
C GLU A 26 5.78 35.25 -23.47
N GLU A 27 5.99 36.32 -24.21
CA GLU A 27 7.32 36.88 -24.46
C GLU A 27 8.00 37.36 -23.18
N THR A 28 7.29 38.13 -22.35
CA THR A 28 7.80 38.62 -21.05
C THR A 28 8.08 37.45 -20.12
N ARG A 29 7.23 36.43 -20.11
CA ARG A 29 7.41 35.22 -19.31
C ARG A 29 8.69 34.49 -19.70
N LYS A 30 8.85 34.18 -20.99
CA LYS A 30 10.06 33.50 -21.52
C LYS A 30 11.31 34.25 -21.14
N ARG A 31 11.32 35.57 -21.32
CA ARG A 31 12.49 36.42 -20.98
C ARG A 31 12.83 36.38 -19.49
N ILE A 32 11.82 36.50 -18.61
CA ILE A 32 12.05 36.45 -17.17
C ILE A 32 12.53 35.05 -16.73
N CYS A 33 11.93 33.96 -17.25
CA CYS A 33 12.38 32.61 -16.96
C CYS A 33 13.83 32.37 -17.42
N GLN A 34 14.21 32.89 -18.58
CA GLN A 34 15.59 32.79 -19.07
C GLN A 34 16.56 33.53 -18.15
N ILE A 35 16.27 34.78 -17.80
CA ILE A 35 17.10 35.56 -16.87
C ILE A 35 17.23 34.86 -15.50
N ALA A 36 16.13 34.33 -14.99
CA ALA A 36 16.15 33.59 -13.72
C ALA A 36 17.05 32.34 -13.79
N SER A 37 16.97 31.60 -14.90
CA SER A 37 17.81 30.44 -15.18
C SER A 37 19.30 30.83 -15.27
N ASP A 38 19.62 31.90 -16.02
CA ASP A 38 20.99 32.40 -16.19
C ASP A 38 21.61 32.88 -14.87
N MET A 39 20.77 33.39 -13.96
CA MET A 39 21.18 33.83 -12.64
C MET A 39 21.19 32.69 -11.59
N GLY A 40 20.79 31.46 -11.94
CA GLY A 40 20.62 30.36 -11.00
C GLY A 40 19.55 30.65 -9.94
N TYR A 41 18.57 31.51 -10.26
CA TYR A 41 17.52 31.87 -9.31
C TYR A 41 16.38 30.86 -9.35
N TYR A 42 16.11 30.23 -8.23
CA TYR A 42 14.94 29.38 -8.01
C TYR A 42 13.98 30.02 -7.02
N PRO A 43 12.66 30.05 -7.31
CA PRO A 43 11.68 30.54 -6.36
C PRO A 43 11.73 29.73 -5.04
N ASN A 44 11.68 30.42 -3.93
CA ASN A 44 11.62 29.77 -2.63
C ASN A 44 10.24 29.09 -2.44
N SER A 45 10.23 27.77 -2.28
CA SER A 45 9.00 26.97 -2.10
C SER A 45 8.21 27.40 -0.87
N ALA A 46 8.88 27.74 0.25
CA ALA A 46 8.22 28.22 1.46
C ALA A 46 7.51 29.57 1.26
N ALA A 47 8.15 30.52 0.50
CA ALA A 47 7.51 31.78 0.15
C ALA A 47 6.31 31.59 -0.79
N ARG A 48 6.38 30.62 -1.70
CA ARG A 48 5.27 30.23 -2.56
C ARG A 48 4.12 29.65 -1.73
N ALA A 49 4.43 28.72 -0.82
CA ALA A 49 3.46 28.09 0.07
C ALA A 49 2.70 29.13 0.93
N LEU A 50 3.38 30.12 1.50
CA LEU A 50 2.75 31.22 2.25
C LEU A 50 1.77 32.04 1.39
N LYS A 51 2.06 32.24 0.09
CA LYS A 51 1.20 32.99 -0.82
C LYS A 51 0.00 32.21 -1.34
N THR A 52 0.21 30.92 -1.62
CA THR A 52 -0.81 30.07 -2.26
C THR A 52 -1.59 29.23 -1.26
N ASN A 53 -1.15 29.19 0.00
CA ASN A 53 -1.58 28.23 1.02
C ASN A 53 -1.49 26.78 0.57
N ARG A 54 -0.49 26.47 -0.26
CA ARG A 54 -0.19 25.16 -0.84
C ARG A 54 1.30 24.88 -0.79
N SER A 55 1.67 23.77 -0.16
CA SER A 55 3.07 23.33 -0.09
C SER A 55 3.49 22.48 -1.29
N TYR A 56 2.54 21.87 -1.98
CA TYR A 56 2.75 20.83 -2.96
C TYR A 56 3.54 19.65 -2.39
N ASN A 57 3.25 19.30 -1.13
CA ASN A 57 3.87 18.20 -0.43
C ASN A 57 2.80 17.34 0.25
N ILE A 58 2.85 16.03 -0.01
CA ILE A 58 1.96 15.02 0.56
C ILE A 58 2.71 14.27 1.66
N GLY A 59 2.09 14.15 2.84
CA GLY A 59 2.56 13.29 3.90
C GLY A 59 2.25 11.83 3.61
N VAL A 60 3.16 10.93 3.98
CA VAL A 60 2.93 9.48 3.95
C VAL A 60 3.15 8.92 5.34
N LEU A 61 2.11 8.35 5.95
CA LEU A 61 2.20 7.62 7.20
C LEU A 61 2.41 6.12 6.89
N LEU A 62 3.56 5.60 7.30
CA LEU A 62 3.94 4.20 7.17
C LEU A 62 4.54 3.72 8.50
N LYS A 63 3.79 2.92 9.25
CA LYS A 63 4.20 2.33 10.53
C LYS A 63 3.64 0.92 10.63
N ASP A 64 4.36 -0.03 10.09
CA ASP A 64 4.01 -1.45 10.19
C ASP A 64 4.50 -2.07 11.50
N LYS A 65 3.77 -3.05 12.02
CA LYS A 65 4.10 -3.74 13.28
C LYS A 65 5.43 -4.49 13.20
N ALA A 66 5.74 -5.06 12.04
CA ALA A 66 6.98 -5.78 11.81
C ALA A 66 8.21 -4.84 11.71
N GLN A 67 8.03 -3.52 11.71
CA GLN A 67 9.07 -2.50 11.56
C GLN A 67 9.94 -2.71 10.31
N SER A 68 9.37 -3.32 9.27
CA SER A 68 10.06 -3.60 8.01
C SER A 68 10.25 -2.34 7.16
N GLY A 69 9.44 -1.31 7.38
CA GLY A 69 9.53 -0.03 6.69
C GLY A 69 9.47 -0.18 5.17
N LEU A 70 10.42 0.44 4.46
CA LEU A 70 10.49 0.38 2.99
C LEU A 70 11.00 -0.96 2.43
N THR A 71 11.44 -1.89 3.27
CA THR A 71 11.81 -3.24 2.84
C THR A 71 10.58 -4.16 2.69
N HIS A 72 9.42 -3.73 3.16
CA HIS A 72 8.16 -4.41 2.94
C HIS A 72 7.74 -4.30 1.47
N GLU A 73 7.88 -5.38 0.70
CA GLU A 73 7.74 -5.35 -0.76
C GLU A 73 6.34 -4.88 -1.20
N TYR A 74 5.27 -5.29 -0.49
CA TYR A 74 3.91 -4.80 -0.75
C TYR A 74 3.82 -3.27 -0.60
N PHE A 75 4.22 -2.74 0.57
CA PHE A 75 4.12 -1.29 0.80
C PHE A 75 5.08 -0.49 -0.08
N SER A 76 6.28 -0.99 -0.35
CA SER A 76 7.19 -0.29 -1.27
C SER A 76 6.62 -0.19 -2.69
N ALA A 77 5.93 -1.21 -3.17
CA ALA A 77 5.26 -1.19 -4.47
C ALA A 77 4.03 -0.25 -4.49
N VAL A 78 3.26 -0.20 -3.40
CA VAL A 78 2.17 0.76 -3.23
C VAL A 78 2.70 2.19 -3.22
N LEU A 79 3.77 2.45 -2.46
CA LEU A 79 4.39 3.78 -2.36
C LEU A 79 5.02 4.25 -3.68
N GLU A 80 5.54 3.35 -4.49
CA GLU A 80 5.99 3.69 -5.85
C GLU A 80 4.80 4.17 -6.69
N GLY A 81 3.63 3.54 -6.56
CA GLY A 81 2.39 4.01 -7.20
C GLY A 81 1.97 5.41 -6.73
N VAL A 82 2.02 5.64 -5.41
CA VAL A 82 1.75 6.97 -4.82
C VAL A 82 2.72 8.01 -5.37
N LYS A 83 4.02 7.69 -5.38
CA LYS A 83 5.09 8.58 -5.86
C LYS A 83 4.87 8.98 -7.31
N VAL A 84 4.69 8.01 -8.20
CA VAL A 84 4.52 8.26 -9.64
C VAL A 84 3.35 9.19 -9.91
N GLU A 85 2.20 8.97 -9.26
CA GLU A 85 1.02 9.81 -9.43
C GLU A 85 1.20 11.21 -8.82
N ALA A 86 1.76 11.30 -7.60
CA ALA A 86 2.05 12.57 -6.95
C ALA A 86 2.99 13.44 -7.78
N GLU A 87 4.11 12.88 -8.26
CA GLU A 87 5.08 13.58 -9.11
C GLU A 87 4.46 14.07 -10.42
N SER A 88 3.58 13.26 -11.05
CA SER A 88 2.88 13.65 -12.29
C SER A 88 1.99 14.88 -12.09
N CYS A 89 1.49 15.08 -10.86
CA CYS A 89 0.66 16.20 -10.44
C CYS A 89 1.47 17.35 -9.81
N GLY A 90 2.80 17.25 -9.77
CA GLY A 90 3.71 18.27 -9.22
C GLY A 90 3.79 18.31 -7.70
N TYR A 91 3.50 17.19 -7.04
CA TYR A 91 3.63 17.03 -5.59
C TYR A 91 4.89 16.24 -5.24
N ASP A 92 5.58 16.69 -4.20
CA ASP A 92 6.59 15.90 -3.49
C ASP A 92 5.91 15.02 -2.43
N ILE A 93 6.58 13.92 -2.02
CA ILE A 93 6.15 13.10 -0.90
C ILE A 93 7.16 13.17 0.25
N THR A 94 6.66 13.16 1.48
CA THR A 94 7.49 13.18 2.69
C THR A 94 6.91 12.19 3.71
N PHE A 95 7.76 11.32 4.27
CA PHE A 95 7.32 10.43 5.34
C PHE A 95 7.06 11.20 6.63
N ILE A 96 5.96 10.87 7.29
CA ILE A 96 5.62 11.38 8.60
C ILE A 96 6.55 10.71 9.62
N ASN A 97 7.13 11.50 10.52
CA ASN A 97 7.98 10.97 11.57
C ASN A 97 7.15 10.23 12.62
N THR A 98 7.32 8.92 12.71
CA THR A 98 6.60 8.03 13.62
C THR A 98 7.30 7.83 14.98
N HIS A 99 8.45 8.48 15.19
CA HIS A 99 9.26 8.42 16.43
C HIS A 99 9.30 9.76 17.19
N ASN A 100 8.47 10.74 16.79
CA ASN A 100 8.45 12.04 17.45
C ASN A 100 7.46 12.01 18.62
N GLU A 101 7.95 11.82 19.83
CA GLU A 101 7.13 11.81 21.05
C GLU A 101 6.61 13.20 21.46
N SER A 102 7.07 14.28 20.83
CA SER A 102 6.69 15.66 21.17
C SER A 102 5.52 16.21 20.33
N MET A 103 5.09 15.49 19.29
CA MET A 103 4.02 15.91 18.38
C MET A 103 3.20 14.70 17.94
N THR A 104 1.87 14.84 17.90
CA THR A 104 1.00 13.86 17.25
C THR A 104 1.21 13.88 15.75
N TYR A 105 0.70 12.85 15.04
CA TYR A 105 0.75 12.83 13.55
C TYR A 105 0.08 14.07 12.95
N PHE A 106 -1.04 14.51 13.51
CA PHE A 106 -1.73 15.71 13.06
C PHE A 106 -0.89 16.97 13.26
N GLU A 107 -0.28 17.15 14.44
CA GLU A 107 0.59 18.30 14.74
C GLU A 107 1.81 18.33 13.83
N HIS A 108 2.43 17.17 13.59
CA HIS A 108 3.55 17.05 12.66
C HIS A 108 3.15 17.42 11.22
N CYS A 109 1.99 16.97 10.75
CA CYS A 109 1.48 17.34 9.42
C CYS A 109 1.24 18.85 9.30
N ARG A 110 0.71 19.47 10.33
CA ARG A 110 0.57 20.95 10.39
C ARG A 110 1.90 21.67 10.41
N TYR A 111 2.84 21.19 11.23
CA TYR A 111 4.18 21.77 11.32
C TYR A 111 4.90 21.73 9.98
N ARG A 112 4.79 20.63 9.26
CA ARG A 112 5.38 20.43 7.92
C ARG A 112 4.55 21.05 6.80
N ASN A 113 3.36 21.55 7.11
CA ASN A 113 2.42 22.15 6.16
C ASN A 113 2.08 21.20 4.99
N PHE A 114 1.77 19.94 5.28
CA PHE A 114 1.33 19.01 4.24
C PHE A 114 -0.04 19.40 3.70
N ASP A 115 -0.22 19.30 2.37
CA ASP A 115 -1.51 19.59 1.73
C ASP A 115 -2.52 18.46 1.93
N GLY A 116 -2.03 17.24 2.20
CA GLY A 116 -2.81 16.04 2.49
C GLY A 116 -1.92 14.87 2.89
N VAL A 117 -2.54 13.76 3.28
CA VAL A 117 -1.84 12.57 3.80
C VAL A 117 -2.37 11.29 3.20
N VAL A 118 -1.47 10.40 2.75
CA VAL A 118 -1.74 8.99 2.51
C VAL A 118 -1.36 8.20 3.77
N VAL A 119 -2.35 7.54 4.39
CA VAL A 119 -2.11 6.60 5.49
C VAL A 119 -1.95 5.22 4.87
N ALA A 120 -0.69 4.86 4.59
CA ALA A 120 -0.38 3.61 3.87
C ALA A 120 -0.41 2.39 4.80
N CYS A 121 0.07 2.54 6.02
CA CYS A 121 0.02 1.52 7.07
C CYS A 121 0.13 2.20 8.43
N ALA A 122 -0.72 1.82 9.36
CA ALA A 122 -0.69 2.28 10.75
C ALA A 122 -1.47 1.31 11.65
N ASP A 123 -1.35 1.48 12.96
CA ASP A 123 -2.35 0.98 13.88
C ASP A 123 -3.59 1.90 13.79
N PHE A 124 -4.61 1.46 13.09
CA PHE A 124 -5.82 2.26 12.85
C PHE A 124 -6.69 2.43 14.10
N ASP A 125 -6.38 1.73 15.18
CA ASP A 125 -6.98 1.94 16.50
C ASP A 125 -6.25 2.99 17.33
N ASP A 126 -5.03 3.38 16.92
CA ASP A 126 -4.25 4.45 17.55
C ASP A 126 -5.04 5.77 17.54
N PRO A 127 -5.25 6.41 18.73
CA PRO A 127 -5.91 7.70 18.82
C PRO A 127 -5.30 8.80 17.96
N GLU A 128 -3.98 8.80 17.75
CA GLU A 128 -3.31 9.81 16.92
C GLU A 128 -3.63 9.63 15.43
N VAL A 129 -3.83 8.40 14.97
CA VAL A 129 -4.28 8.11 13.61
C VAL A 129 -5.72 8.59 13.42
N LYS A 130 -6.59 8.33 14.41
CA LYS A 130 -7.98 8.81 14.40
C LYS A 130 -8.05 10.34 14.41
N GLU A 131 -7.23 11.01 15.26
CA GLU A 131 -7.10 12.47 15.28
C GLU A 131 -6.73 13.03 13.90
N LEU A 132 -5.75 12.42 13.23
CA LEU A 132 -5.31 12.84 11.89
C LEU A 132 -6.44 12.69 10.87
N VAL A 133 -7.11 11.55 10.84
CA VAL A 133 -8.20 11.26 9.89
C VAL A 133 -9.44 12.12 10.14
N ASP A 134 -9.74 12.45 11.41
CA ASP A 134 -10.85 13.34 11.80
C ASP A 134 -10.52 14.82 11.61
N SER A 135 -9.29 15.14 11.28
CA SER A 135 -8.83 16.52 11.11
C SER A 135 -9.33 17.15 9.79
N ARG A 136 -8.96 18.41 9.57
CA ARG A 136 -9.24 19.11 8.31
C ARG A 136 -8.22 18.83 7.20
N ILE A 137 -7.15 18.08 7.50
CA ILE A 137 -6.16 17.69 6.50
C ILE A 137 -6.77 16.58 5.65
N PRO A 138 -6.84 16.73 4.33
CA PRO A 138 -7.31 15.66 3.46
C PRO A 138 -6.50 14.39 3.68
N CYS A 139 -7.18 13.26 3.91
CA CYS A 139 -6.57 11.96 4.10
C CYS A 139 -7.17 10.92 3.16
N VAL A 140 -6.33 9.99 2.73
CA VAL A 140 -6.74 8.73 2.05
C VAL A 140 -6.06 7.57 2.76
N THR A 141 -6.81 6.52 3.08
CA THR A 141 -6.30 5.32 3.74
C THR A 141 -6.13 4.16 2.75
N ILE A 142 -5.18 3.27 3.03
CA ILE A 142 -4.95 2.04 2.26
C ILE A 142 -5.30 0.84 3.14
N ASP A 143 -6.09 -0.09 2.59
CA ASP A 143 -6.54 -1.32 3.22
C ASP A 143 -7.25 -1.16 4.58
N TYR A 144 -7.75 0.04 4.87
CA TYR A 144 -8.61 0.31 6.03
C TYR A 144 -9.67 1.36 5.69
N VAL A 145 -10.89 1.18 6.20
CA VAL A 145 -12.05 2.01 5.90
C VAL A 145 -12.48 2.82 7.11
N PHE A 146 -12.38 4.16 7.00
CA PHE A 146 -13.06 5.09 7.88
C PHE A 146 -14.30 5.66 7.19
N ASN A 147 -15.30 6.07 7.97
CA ASN A 147 -16.54 6.64 7.42
C ASN A 147 -16.37 8.04 6.83
N ASN A 148 -15.33 8.75 7.22
CA ASN A 148 -15.11 10.17 6.92
C ASN A 148 -13.93 10.44 5.99
N CYS A 149 -13.22 9.41 5.54
CA CYS A 149 -12.15 9.59 4.57
C CYS A 149 -12.23 8.53 3.45
N THR A 150 -11.72 8.89 2.27
CA THR A 150 -11.63 7.97 1.13
C THR A 150 -10.63 6.87 1.43
N SER A 151 -10.99 5.65 1.06
CA SER A 151 -10.14 4.46 1.20
C SER A 151 -9.92 3.78 -0.14
N VAL A 152 -8.71 3.24 -0.33
CA VAL A 152 -8.38 2.35 -1.44
C VAL A 152 -7.98 1.01 -0.83
N VAL A 153 -8.71 -0.04 -1.16
CA VAL A 153 -8.56 -1.35 -0.53
C VAL A 153 -8.35 -2.45 -1.57
N SER A 154 -7.61 -3.47 -1.19
CA SER A 154 -7.49 -4.71 -1.94
C SER A 154 -8.80 -5.50 -1.93
N ASP A 155 -9.16 -6.16 -3.03
CA ASP A 155 -10.30 -7.09 -3.07
C ASP A 155 -9.93 -8.42 -2.41
N ASN A 156 -9.81 -8.39 -1.08
CA ASN A 156 -9.43 -9.55 -0.29
C ASN A 156 -10.44 -10.69 -0.38
N ILE A 157 -11.72 -10.35 -0.50
CA ILE A 157 -12.82 -11.34 -0.60
C ILE A 157 -12.68 -12.13 -1.89
N ARG A 158 -12.60 -11.43 -3.02
CA ARG A 158 -12.46 -12.09 -4.32
C ARG A 158 -11.11 -12.80 -4.45
N GLY A 159 -10.03 -12.16 -4.00
CA GLY A 159 -8.70 -12.75 -4.09
C GLY A 159 -8.58 -14.09 -3.35
N MET A 160 -9.08 -14.16 -2.11
CA MET A 160 -9.07 -15.40 -1.35
C MET A 160 -10.02 -16.45 -1.96
N ARG A 161 -11.20 -16.02 -2.45
CA ARG A 161 -12.13 -16.89 -3.17
C ARG A 161 -11.46 -17.55 -4.38
N ASP A 162 -10.77 -16.77 -5.19
CA ASP A 162 -10.10 -17.27 -6.41
C ASP A 162 -9.01 -18.31 -6.06
N LEU A 163 -8.24 -18.10 -4.98
CA LEU A 163 -7.25 -19.07 -4.48
C LEU A 163 -7.91 -20.37 -3.99
N VAL A 164 -8.99 -20.28 -3.22
CA VAL A 164 -9.70 -21.46 -2.70
C VAL A 164 -10.32 -22.27 -3.84
N LEU A 165 -10.97 -21.59 -4.80
CA LEU A 165 -11.54 -22.25 -6.00
C LEU A 165 -10.44 -22.94 -6.83
N TYR A 166 -9.26 -22.32 -6.93
CA TYR A 166 -8.13 -22.93 -7.61
C TYR A 166 -7.65 -24.21 -6.90
N ALA A 167 -7.43 -24.17 -5.59
CA ALA A 167 -7.05 -25.35 -4.82
C ALA A 167 -8.09 -26.47 -4.92
N TYR A 168 -9.38 -26.12 -4.84
CA TYR A 168 -10.48 -27.07 -5.02
C TYR A 168 -10.49 -27.71 -6.42
N LYS A 169 -10.28 -26.91 -7.48
CA LYS A 169 -10.17 -27.39 -8.87
C LYS A 169 -8.98 -28.33 -9.09
N MET A 170 -7.91 -28.12 -8.31
CA MET A 170 -6.75 -29.01 -8.30
C MET A 170 -6.99 -30.31 -7.52
N GLY A 171 -8.15 -30.49 -6.90
CA GLY A 171 -8.58 -31.71 -6.21
C GLY A 171 -8.46 -31.65 -4.69
N HIS A 172 -7.84 -30.60 -4.14
CA HIS A 172 -7.66 -30.47 -2.68
C HIS A 172 -8.99 -30.31 -1.95
N ARG A 173 -9.13 -31.05 -0.84
CA ARG A 173 -10.27 -30.98 0.08
C ARG A 173 -9.82 -30.81 1.54
N ARG A 174 -8.61 -31.20 1.88
CA ARG A 174 -7.96 -30.93 3.16
C ARG A 174 -7.07 -29.70 2.98
N ILE A 175 -7.65 -28.53 3.20
CA ILE A 175 -7.03 -27.23 2.96
C ILE A 175 -6.89 -26.52 4.31
N ALA A 176 -5.67 -26.19 4.69
CA ALA A 176 -5.36 -25.42 5.90
C ALA A 176 -5.00 -23.98 5.55
N TYR A 177 -5.19 -23.08 6.49
CA TYR A 177 -4.83 -21.68 6.36
C TYR A 177 -4.09 -21.16 7.61
N ILE A 178 -2.85 -20.74 7.39
CA ILE A 178 -2.09 -19.94 8.34
C ILE A 178 -2.35 -18.48 7.95
N HIS A 179 -3.10 -17.73 8.78
CA HIS A 179 -3.52 -16.37 8.47
C HIS A 179 -2.71 -15.34 9.26
N GLY A 180 -2.79 -14.06 8.87
CA GLY A 180 -2.16 -12.94 9.58
C GLY A 180 -2.86 -12.60 10.90
N GLU A 181 -2.52 -11.46 11.49
CA GLU A 181 -3.05 -11.03 12.80
C GLU A 181 -4.58 -10.92 12.84
N ASP A 182 -5.21 -11.43 13.88
CA ASP A 182 -6.67 -11.43 14.06
C ASP A 182 -7.29 -10.02 14.09
N GLY A 183 -6.52 -9.02 14.53
CA GLY A 183 -6.96 -7.62 14.60
C GLY A 183 -7.04 -6.91 13.24
N SER A 184 -6.43 -7.49 12.20
CA SER A 184 -6.39 -6.88 10.86
C SER A 184 -7.71 -7.05 10.11
N GLU A 185 -8.25 -5.96 9.54
CA GLU A 185 -9.43 -6.04 8.65
C GLU A 185 -9.15 -6.88 7.41
N VAL A 186 -7.94 -6.80 6.86
CA VAL A 186 -7.47 -7.64 5.74
C VAL A 186 -7.57 -9.12 6.10
N THR A 187 -7.09 -9.50 7.29
CA THR A 187 -7.18 -10.90 7.80
C THR A 187 -8.63 -11.33 7.94
N LYS A 188 -9.49 -10.50 8.52
CA LYS A 188 -10.92 -10.81 8.71
C LYS A 188 -11.62 -11.04 7.37
N GLU A 189 -11.39 -10.17 6.38
CA GLU A 189 -11.97 -10.32 5.05
C GLU A 189 -11.50 -11.61 4.36
N ARG A 190 -10.19 -11.90 4.39
CA ARG A 190 -9.60 -13.12 3.80
C ARG A 190 -10.11 -14.37 4.49
N LEU A 191 -10.12 -14.38 5.83
CA LEU A 191 -10.59 -15.55 6.60
C LEU A 191 -12.08 -15.80 6.38
N ALA A 192 -12.91 -14.76 6.39
CA ALA A 192 -14.34 -14.88 6.10
C ALA A 192 -14.60 -15.43 4.69
N SER A 193 -13.82 -14.96 3.68
CA SER A 193 -13.93 -15.46 2.32
C SER A 193 -13.47 -16.92 2.21
N PHE A 194 -12.39 -17.29 2.90
CA PHE A 194 -11.89 -18.67 2.95
C PHE A 194 -12.96 -19.63 3.45
N TYR A 195 -13.53 -19.37 4.63
CA TYR A 195 -14.58 -20.20 5.19
C TYR A 195 -15.83 -20.26 4.32
N ARG A 196 -16.33 -19.09 3.88
CA ARG A 196 -17.53 -19.04 3.02
C ARG A 196 -17.35 -19.83 1.73
N THR A 197 -16.18 -19.71 1.09
CA THR A 197 -15.96 -20.40 -0.18
C THR A 197 -15.86 -21.90 0.01
N LEU A 198 -15.24 -22.39 1.09
CA LEU A 198 -15.19 -23.83 1.39
C LEU A 198 -16.55 -24.39 1.78
N ASP A 199 -17.35 -23.65 2.54
CA ASP A 199 -18.74 -23.99 2.87
C ASP A 199 -19.60 -24.12 1.60
N GLU A 200 -19.51 -23.15 0.67
CA GLU A 200 -20.19 -23.22 -0.64
C GLU A 200 -19.79 -24.45 -1.48
N LEU A 201 -18.64 -25.06 -1.21
CA LEU A 201 -18.09 -26.21 -1.90
C LEU A 201 -18.28 -27.54 -1.13
N ASP A 202 -19.03 -27.51 -0.03
CA ASP A 202 -19.23 -28.65 0.90
C ASP A 202 -17.90 -29.26 1.38
N VAL A 203 -16.92 -28.39 1.73
CA VAL A 203 -15.61 -28.80 2.27
C VAL A 203 -15.50 -28.37 3.73
N ASP A 204 -15.44 -29.35 4.61
CA ASP A 204 -15.24 -29.12 6.06
C ASP A 204 -13.80 -28.65 6.35
N VAL A 205 -13.70 -27.67 7.25
CA VAL A 205 -12.42 -27.15 7.75
C VAL A 205 -12.31 -27.40 9.24
N PRO A 206 -11.52 -28.39 9.68
CA PRO A 206 -11.27 -28.60 11.11
C PRO A 206 -10.61 -27.38 11.74
N ASP A 207 -10.97 -27.05 12.98
CA ASP A 207 -10.38 -25.92 13.72
C ASP A 207 -8.84 -26.01 13.78
N GLU A 208 -8.30 -27.24 13.88
CA GLU A 208 -6.85 -27.48 13.89
C GLU A 208 -6.13 -27.03 12.61
N TYR A 209 -6.87 -26.85 11.49
CA TYR A 209 -6.32 -26.40 10.21
C TYR A 209 -6.16 -24.88 10.11
N ILE A 210 -6.72 -24.14 11.04
CA ILE A 210 -6.65 -22.69 11.08
C ILE A 210 -5.64 -22.26 12.13
N LYS A 211 -4.64 -21.49 11.71
CA LYS A 211 -3.56 -21.03 12.60
C LYS A 211 -3.46 -19.51 12.52
N SER A 212 -3.61 -18.85 13.67
CA SER A 212 -3.37 -17.41 13.78
C SER A 212 -1.88 -17.12 13.88
N SER A 213 -1.36 -16.37 12.95
CA SER A 213 0.05 -15.99 12.81
C SER A 213 0.19 -14.46 12.71
N GLU A 214 1.30 -14.03 12.19
CA GLU A 214 1.62 -12.65 11.87
C GLU A 214 2.03 -12.55 10.40
N TYR A 215 1.83 -11.37 9.79
CA TYR A 215 2.38 -11.11 8.47
C TYR A 215 3.91 -11.06 8.51
N LEU A 216 4.55 -11.47 7.44
CA LEU A 216 6.01 -11.49 7.25
C LEU A 216 6.79 -12.30 8.32
N ASN A 217 6.12 -13.20 9.04
CA ASN A 217 6.73 -14.02 10.08
C ASN A 217 6.96 -15.47 9.61
N ALA A 218 8.09 -15.69 8.92
CA ALA A 218 8.47 -17.02 8.46
C ALA A 218 8.69 -18.02 9.61
N VAL A 219 9.11 -17.56 10.80
CA VAL A 219 9.37 -18.43 11.96
C VAL A 219 8.07 -19.00 12.51
N LEU A 220 7.05 -18.18 12.69
CA LEU A 220 5.73 -18.67 13.10
C LEU A 220 5.09 -19.55 12.02
N ALA A 221 5.21 -19.18 10.76
CA ALA A 221 4.71 -19.98 9.64
C ALA A 221 5.37 -21.36 9.59
N GLU A 222 6.69 -21.45 9.83
CA GLU A 222 7.42 -22.72 9.94
C GLU A 222 6.85 -23.58 11.08
N LYS A 223 6.73 -23.01 12.29
CA LYS A 223 6.16 -23.69 13.47
C LYS A 223 4.76 -24.25 13.17
N TYR A 224 3.87 -23.43 12.64
CA TYR A 224 2.51 -23.87 12.35
C TYR A 224 2.42 -24.88 11.22
N THR A 225 3.33 -24.81 10.25
CA THR A 225 3.43 -25.83 9.20
C THR A 225 3.81 -27.19 9.82
N TYR A 226 4.75 -27.24 10.77
CA TYR A 226 5.05 -28.48 11.52
C TYR A 226 3.81 -29.02 12.23
N GLU A 227 3.08 -28.17 12.98
CA GLU A 227 1.87 -28.58 13.68
C GLU A 227 0.83 -29.17 12.74
N LEU A 228 0.62 -28.54 11.56
CA LEU A 228 -0.32 -29.00 10.56
C LEU A 228 0.09 -30.34 9.92
N LEU A 229 1.37 -30.54 9.68
CA LEU A 229 1.91 -31.79 9.14
C LEU A 229 1.86 -32.94 10.17
N ASP A 230 1.84 -32.63 11.46
CA ASP A 230 1.78 -33.63 12.54
C ASP A 230 0.33 -33.94 12.99
N CYS A 231 -0.70 -33.32 12.38
CA CYS A 231 -2.10 -33.68 12.61
C CYS A 231 -2.39 -35.13 12.20
N LYS A 232 -3.39 -35.75 12.81
CA LYS A 232 -3.81 -37.12 12.48
C LYS A 232 -4.16 -37.28 10.99
N ASN A 233 -4.81 -36.26 10.41
CA ASN A 233 -5.12 -36.18 8.99
C ASN A 233 -4.49 -34.89 8.44
N PRO A 234 -3.24 -34.88 8.02
CA PRO A 234 -2.58 -33.65 7.60
C PRO A 234 -3.24 -33.03 6.35
N PRO A 235 -3.22 -31.69 6.22
CA PRO A 235 -3.72 -31.02 5.01
C PRO A 235 -2.92 -31.43 3.79
N THR A 236 -3.54 -31.35 2.62
CA THR A 236 -2.87 -31.58 1.33
C THR A 236 -2.46 -30.26 0.65
N CYS A 237 -3.01 -29.14 1.16
CA CYS A 237 -2.69 -27.79 0.71
C CYS A 237 -2.71 -26.85 1.92
N ILE A 238 -1.69 -26.00 2.03
CA ILE A 238 -1.60 -24.96 3.08
C ILE A 238 -1.55 -23.60 2.41
N PHE A 239 -2.41 -22.68 2.85
CA PHE A 239 -2.40 -21.27 2.51
C PHE A 239 -1.58 -20.48 3.53
N TYR A 240 -0.80 -19.52 3.05
CA TYR A 240 0.03 -18.64 3.87
C TYR A 240 -0.49 -17.20 3.79
N PRO A 241 -0.28 -16.38 4.85
CA PRO A 241 -0.78 -15.01 4.90
C PRO A 241 -0.13 -14.11 3.83
N ASP A 242 1.11 -14.41 3.46
CA ASP A 242 1.93 -13.71 2.50
C ASP A 242 3.04 -14.62 1.93
N ASP A 243 3.68 -14.17 0.84
CA ASP A 243 4.71 -14.92 0.14
C ASP A 243 6.03 -15.05 0.93
N LEU A 244 6.29 -14.16 1.92
CA LEU A 244 7.48 -14.28 2.76
C LEU A 244 7.26 -15.36 3.83
N SER A 245 6.10 -15.36 4.46
CA SER A 245 5.71 -16.39 5.45
C SER A 245 5.72 -17.80 4.84
N TYR A 246 5.37 -17.94 3.54
CA TYR A 246 5.52 -19.19 2.80
C TYR A 246 6.93 -19.77 2.92
N SER A 247 7.99 -18.95 2.99
CA SER A 247 9.37 -19.44 3.12
C SER A 247 9.61 -20.28 4.38
N GLY A 248 8.93 -19.95 5.48
CA GLY A 248 8.94 -20.76 6.70
C GLY A 248 8.30 -22.14 6.47
N GLY A 249 7.19 -22.18 5.73
CA GLY A 249 6.57 -23.44 5.32
C GLY A 249 7.50 -24.31 4.48
N VAL A 250 8.26 -23.71 3.55
CA VAL A 250 9.27 -24.42 2.76
C VAL A 250 10.33 -25.07 3.68
N ASN A 251 10.78 -24.35 4.71
CA ASN A 251 11.74 -24.89 5.68
C ASN A 251 11.16 -26.11 6.41
N ALA A 252 9.93 -26.03 6.91
CA ALA A 252 9.28 -27.14 7.60
C ALA A 252 9.13 -28.38 6.70
N VAL A 253 8.69 -28.20 5.46
CA VAL A 253 8.53 -29.29 4.48
C VAL A 253 9.86 -29.98 4.19
N ARG A 254 10.91 -29.19 3.93
CA ARG A 254 12.27 -29.72 3.67
C ARG A 254 12.86 -30.46 4.85
N SER A 255 12.64 -29.95 6.07
CA SER A 255 13.15 -30.61 7.30
C SER A 255 12.49 -31.95 7.60
N LYS A 256 11.33 -32.23 6.97
CA LYS A 256 10.64 -33.53 7.02
C LYS A 256 10.93 -34.40 5.79
N ASP A 257 11.92 -34.06 4.97
CA ASP A 257 12.25 -34.73 3.71
C ASP A 257 11.06 -34.83 2.74
N MET A 258 10.11 -33.92 2.86
CA MET A 258 8.94 -33.79 1.97
C MET A 258 9.24 -32.87 0.78
N ARG A 259 8.46 -33.02 -0.28
CA ARG A 259 8.64 -32.26 -1.53
C ARG A 259 7.41 -31.41 -1.86
N ILE A 260 7.67 -30.21 -2.38
CA ILE A 260 6.67 -29.30 -2.91
C ILE A 260 6.73 -29.38 -4.44
N PRO A 261 5.62 -29.65 -5.13
CA PRO A 261 4.25 -29.85 -4.61
C PRO A 261 3.90 -31.34 -4.36
N ASP A 262 4.82 -32.31 -4.52
CA ASP A 262 4.51 -33.73 -4.56
C ASP A 262 3.86 -34.27 -3.29
N ASP A 263 4.35 -33.85 -2.12
CA ASP A 263 3.86 -34.32 -0.84
C ASP A 263 2.93 -33.29 -0.17
N LEU A 264 3.13 -31.98 -0.46
CA LEU A 264 2.32 -30.87 0.05
C LEU A 264 2.22 -29.76 -1.00
N SER A 265 1.01 -29.33 -1.29
CA SER A 265 0.75 -28.11 -2.07
C SER A 265 0.73 -26.87 -1.16
N MET A 266 1.23 -25.74 -1.67
CA MET A 266 1.36 -24.51 -0.91
C MET A 266 0.94 -23.31 -1.75
N ILE A 267 0.22 -22.36 -1.13
CA ILE A 267 -0.30 -21.16 -1.78
C ILE A 267 0.06 -19.95 -0.91
N GLY A 268 0.62 -18.90 -1.53
CA GLY A 268 0.93 -17.62 -0.91
C GLY A 268 -0.10 -16.53 -1.20
N TYR A 269 0.27 -15.31 -0.84
CA TYR A 269 -0.46 -14.09 -1.10
C TYR A 269 0.53 -12.93 -1.26
N ASP A 270 0.25 -11.95 -2.10
CA ASP A 270 0.96 -10.72 -2.47
C ASP A 270 1.57 -10.76 -3.88
N GLY A 271 2.07 -11.89 -4.35
CA GLY A 271 2.70 -12.02 -5.67
C GLY A 271 4.01 -11.24 -5.77
N ILE A 272 4.84 -11.30 -4.71
CA ILE A 272 6.13 -10.59 -4.67
C ILE A 272 7.09 -11.14 -5.72
N LYS A 273 8.04 -10.30 -6.17
CA LYS A 273 8.99 -10.70 -7.23
C LYS A 273 9.82 -11.92 -6.84
N LEU A 274 10.24 -11.98 -5.57
CA LEU A 274 11.06 -13.08 -5.08
C LEU A 274 10.35 -14.43 -5.25
N SER A 275 9.07 -14.52 -4.91
CA SER A 275 8.29 -15.77 -4.98
C SER A 275 8.18 -16.31 -6.41
N GLN A 276 8.31 -15.46 -7.42
CA GLN A 276 8.27 -15.80 -8.83
C GLN A 276 9.64 -16.17 -9.43
N MET A 277 10.73 -15.92 -8.68
CA MET A 277 12.10 -16.24 -9.10
C MET A 277 12.60 -17.55 -8.50
N LEU A 278 11.94 -18.08 -7.47
CA LEU A 278 12.29 -19.33 -6.82
C LEU A 278 11.82 -20.54 -7.64
N SER A 279 12.39 -21.71 -7.37
CA SER A 279 11.94 -22.99 -7.91
C SER A 279 11.60 -23.94 -6.74
N PRO A 280 10.38 -24.49 -6.68
CA PRO A 280 9.24 -24.22 -7.56
C PRO A 280 8.69 -22.79 -7.42
N LYS A 281 8.15 -22.23 -8.52
CA LYS A 281 7.47 -20.92 -8.50
C LYS A 281 6.22 -21.00 -7.64
N LEU A 282 6.04 -20.00 -6.76
CA LEU A 282 4.89 -19.96 -5.87
C LEU A 282 3.59 -19.66 -6.61
N THR A 283 2.57 -20.47 -6.36
CA THR A 283 1.18 -20.11 -6.66
C THR A 283 0.71 -19.10 -5.63
N THR A 284 0.26 -17.93 -6.08
CA THR A 284 -0.06 -16.81 -5.19
C THR A 284 -1.10 -15.88 -5.80
N LEU A 285 -1.71 -15.01 -5.01
CA LEU A 285 -2.48 -13.88 -5.52
C LEU A 285 -1.58 -12.64 -5.62
N LYS A 286 -1.34 -12.17 -6.83
CA LYS A 286 -0.65 -10.90 -7.06
C LYS A 286 -1.60 -9.75 -6.82
N GLN A 287 -1.29 -8.91 -5.85
CA GLN A 287 -2.08 -7.73 -5.54
C GLN A 287 -1.82 -6.58 -6.52
N GLY A 288 -2.83 -5.74 -6.76
CA GLY A 288 -2.74 -4.58 -7.65
C GLY A 288 -2.04 -3.37 -7.00
N THR A 289 -0.89 -3.59 -6.35
CA THR A 289 -0.18 -2.61 -5.49
C THR A 289 0.06 -1.26 -6.17
N GLY A 290 0.55 -1.27 -7.40
CA GLY A 290 0.81 -0.03 -8.16
C GLY A 290 -0.46 0.76 -8.44
N GLU A 291 -1.59 0.10 -8.71
CA GLU A 291 -2.89 0.75 -8.92
C GLU A 291 -3.46 1.30 -7.62
N ILE A 292 -3.32 0.55 -6.51
CA ILE A 292 -3.71 1.02 -5.17
C ILE A 292 -3.00 2.35 -4.87
N GLY A 293 -1.69 2.41 -5.05
CA GLY A 293 -0.91 3.62 -4.78
C GLY A 293 -1.30 4.80 -5.67
N LYS A 294 -1.48 4.57 -6.97
CA LYS A 294 -1.92 5.60 -7.92
C LYS A 294 -3.29 6.15 -7.57
N LEU A 295 -4.26 5.27 -7.29
CA LEU A 295 -5.61 5.69 -6.91
C LEU A 295 -5.59 6.47 -5.59
N ALA A 296 -4.80 6.05 -4.61
CA ALA A 296 -4.69 6.76 -3.33
C ALA A 296 -4.17 8.20 -3.52
N ALA A 297 -3.10 8.39 -4.29
CA ALA A 297 -2.57 9.71 -4.58
C ALA A 297 -3.55 10.56 -5.41
N LYS A 298 -4.17 9.98 -6.44
CA LYS A 298 -5.14 10.66 -7.30
C LYS A 298 -6.34 11.17 -6.50
N GLU A 299 -6.95 10.31 -5.68
CA GLU A 299 -8.09 10.69 -4.84
C GLU A 299 -7.72 11.72 -3.78
N LEU A 300 -6.53 11.60 -3.17
CA LEU A 300 -6.02 12.60 -2.24
C LEU A 300 -5.87 13.96 -2.92
N ILE A 301 -5.26 14.00 -4.09
CA ILE A 301 -5.07 15.24 -4.87
C ILE A 301 -6.42 15.83 -5.30
N ASP A 302 -7.40 15.00 -5.65
CA ASP A 302 -8.77 15.47 -5.91
C ASP A 302 -9.39 16.11 -4.67
N CYS A 303 -9.28 15.48 -3.49
CA CYS A 303 -9.73 16.05 -2.21
C CYS A 303 -9.04 17.39 -1.89
N ILE A 304 -7.73 17.48 -2.14
CA ILE A 304 -6.96 18.71 -1.95
C ILE A 304 -7.44 19.84 -2.90
N ASN A 305 -7.70 19.51 -4.16
CA ASN A 305 -8.08 20.49 -5.18
C ASN A 305 -9.55 20.91 -5.11
N ASN A 306 -10.41 20.01 -4.69
CA ASN A 306 -11.87 20.15 -4.70
C ASN A 306 -12.50 19.94 -3.31
N PRO A 307 -12.04 20.62 -2.24
CA PRO A 307 -12.43 20.33 -0.85
C PRO A 307 -13.92 20.50 -0.55
N LYS A 308 -14.65 21.22 -1.40
CA LYS A 308 -16.10 21.46 -1.23
C LYS A 308 -16.98 20.42 -1.94
N THR A 309 -16.42 19.70 -2.90
CA THR A 309 -17.16 18.78 -3.78
C THR A 309 -16.63 17.36 -3.74
N ALA A 310 -15.45 17.14 -3.13
CA ALA A 310 -14.93 15.80 -2.91
C ALA A 310 -15.87 15.01 -2.00
N ILE A 311 -16.19 13.79 -2.42
CA ILE A 311 -17.01 12.84 -1.67
C ILE A 311 -16.15 11.70 -1.16
N VAL A 312 -16.49 11.15 -0.01
CA VAL A 312 -15.84 9.95 0.54
C VAL A 312 -16.16 8.75 -0.36
N LYS A 313 -15.13 8.01 -0.75
CA LYS A 313 -15.22 6.84 -1.64
C LYS A 313 -14.55 5.64 -0.98
N ARG A 314 -15.06 4.45 -1.28
CA ARG A 314 -14.35 3.19 -1.09
C ARG A 314 -14.02 2.62 -2.46
N LEU A 315 -12.75 2.59 -2.81
CA LEU A 315 -12.25 2.06 -4.07
C LEU A 315 -11.64 0.68 -3.83
N VAL A 316 -12.06 -0.30 -4.61
CA VAL A 316 -11.62 -1.70 -4.46
C VAL A 316 -10.76 -2.06 -5.67
N VAL A 317 -9.55 -2.54 -5.42
CA VAL A 317 -8.59 -2.95 -6.45
C VAL A 317 -8.45 -4.47 -6.44
N GLY A 318 -8.76 -5.13 -7.54
CA GLY A 318 -8.63 -6.57 -7.68
C GLY A 318 -7.17 -7.01 -7.77
N GLY A 319 -6.94 -8.27 -7.36
CA GLY A 319 -5.70 -9.00 -7.60
C GLY A 319 -5.84 -9.99 -8.75
N GLU A 320 -4.73 -10.64 -9.09
CA GLU A 320 -4.63 -11.66 -10.13
C GLU A 320 -4.03 -12.94 -9.56
N LEU A 321 -4.69 -14.08 -9.77
CA LEU A 321 -4.13 -15.39 -9.45
C LEU A 321 -2.96 -15.69 -10.38
N ILE A 322 -1.79 -15.93 -9.80
CA ILE A 322 -0.62 -16.45 -10.51
C ILE A 322 -0.52 -17.95 -10.23
N GLU A 323 -0.77 -18.74 -11.25
CA GLU A 323 -0.54 -20.17 -11.20
C GLU A 323 0.96 -20.46 -11.28
N GLY A 324 1.52 -20.95 -10.18
CA GLY A 324 2.92 -21.37 -10.10
C GLY A 324 3.08 -22.89 -10.21
N GLU A 325 4.12 -23.40 -9.54
CA GLU A 325 4.53 -24.81 -9.55
C GLU A 325 4.33 -25.46 -8.17
N THR A 326 3.85 -24.72 -7.17
CA THR A 326 3.71 -25.19 -5.78
C THR A 326 2.40 -25.92 -5.48
N VAL A 327 1.52 -26.03 -6.47
CA VAL A 327 0.25 -26.76 -6.35
C VAL A 327 0.16 -27.86 -7.40
N ARG A 328 -0.01 -29.11 -6.95
CA ARG A 328 -0.24 -30.23 -7.85
C ARG A 328 -1.72 -30.60 -7.94
N ARG A 329 -2.10 -31.27 -8.98
CA ARG A 329 -3.41 -31.90 -9.09
C ARG A 329 -3.41 -33.24 -8.37
N ILE A 330 -4.47 -33.54 -7.56
CA ILE A 330 -4.63 -34.79 -6.83
C ILE A 330 -5.99 -35.43 -7.15
#